data_f8bdefe43d4afb22f6aaf4feaba1c12e
#
_entry.id   f8bdefe43d4afb22f6aaf4feaba1c12e
#
_cell.length_a   1.000
_cell.length_b   1.000
_cell.length_c   1.000
_cell.angle_alpha   90.00
_cell.angle_beta   90.00
_cell.angle_gamma   90.00
#
_symmetry.space_group_name_H-M   'P 1'
#
loop_
_entity.id
_entity.type
_entity.pdbx_description
1 polymer ?
#
loop_
_entity_poly.entity_id
_entity_poly.type
_entity_poly.pdbx_seq_one_letter_code
_entity_poly.pdbx_strand_id
1 'polypeptide(L)'
;MARLTLSGSTLVVSGLSRGTRYAFRVYYTTPSGSTGDWRHPSSGTVTATSSSCNLSIQINMTTAGTYKFYVNVWDGTNNSNSTTNTVTKVVSGGGTTSRTHYARCGDGISYFYIGGN
;
A
#
# COMPACT_ATOMS: atom_id res chain seq x y z
N MET A 1 -0.38 -19.31 1.99
CA MET A 1 0.43 -18.26 2.65
C MET A 1 0.11 -16.91 2.05
N ALA A 2 -0.09 -15.91 2.89
CA ALA A 2 -0.46 -14.57 2.43
C ALA A 2 0.74 -13.85 1.82
N ARG A 3 0.52 -13.15 0.72
CA ARG A 3 1.52 -12.34 0.05
C ARG A 3 0.99 -10.93 -0.15
N LEU A 4 1.92 -9.98 -0.17
CA LEU A 4 1.63 -8.57 -0.37
C LEU A 4 2.27 -8.09 -1.66
N THR A 5 1.48 -7.39 -2.47
CA THR A 5 1.97 -6.67 -3.65
C THR A 5 1.46 -5.25 -3.59
N LEU A 6 2.13 -4.36 -4.34
CA LEU A 6 1.78 -2.95 -4.39
C LEU A 6 1.33 -2.60 -5.80
N SER A 7 0.19 -1.92 -5.91
CA SER A 7 -0.33 -1.41 -7.17
C SER A 7 -0.75 0.04 -6.94
N GLY A 8 0.08 0.98 -7.39
CA GLY A 8 -0.16 2.40 -7.13
C GLY A 8 -0.18 2.71 -5.63
N SER A 9 -1.31 3.14 -5.12
CA SER A 9 -1.52 3.41 -3.69
C SER A 9 -2.37 2.33 -3.02
N THR A 10 -2.43 1.14 -3.63
CA THR A 10 -3.20 0.01 -3.12
C THR A 10 -2.27 -1.13 -2.77
N LEU A 11 -2.41 -1.65 -1.56
CA LEU A 11 -1.76 -2.87 -1.11
C LEU A 11 -2.71 -4.02 -1.41
N VAL A 12 -2.23 -5.05 -2.09
CA VAL A 12 -3.03 -6.22 -2.45
C VAL A 12 -2.52 -7.41 -1.65
N VAL A 13 -3.37 -7.92 -0.77
CA VAL A 13 -3.07 -9.14 -0.01
C VAL A 13 -3.67 -10.31 -0.77
N SER A 14 -2.87 -11.31 -1.09
CA SER A 14 -3.30 -12.51 -1.81
C SER A 14 -2.99 -13.76 -1.00
N GLY A 15 -3.42 -14.92 -1.52
CA GLY A 15 -3.27 -16.19 -0.81
C GLY A 15 -4.36 -16.40 0.22
N LEU A 16 -5.47 -15.67 0.10
CA LEU A 16 -6.60 -15.78 1.02
C LEU A 16 -7.54 -16.91 0.59
N SER A 17 -8.35 -17.36 1.52
CA SER A 17 -9.39 -18.38 1.27
C SER A 17 -10.76 -17.71 1.26
N ARG A 18 -11.45 -17.82 0.14
CA ARG A 18 -12.82 -17.30 0.00
C ARG A 18 -13.70 -17.88 1.10
N GLY A 19 -14.51 -17.03 1.71
CA GLY A 19 -15.42 -17.43 2.80
C GLY A 19 -14.78 -17.37 4.18
N THR A 20 -13.49 -17.15 4.28
CA THR A 20 -12.78 -17.01 5.55
C THR A 20 -12.84 -15.57 6.02
N ARG A 21 -12.98 -15.37 7.32
CA ARG A 21 -13.03 -14.06 7.95
C ARG A 21 -11.63 -13.61 8.32
N TYR A 22 -11.27 -12.39 7.87
CA TYR A 22 -9.93 -11.84 8.09
C TYR A 22 -9.97 -10.46 8.74
N ALA A 23 -8.91 -10.15 9.46
CA ALA A 23 -8.57 -8.80 9.84
C ALA A 23 -7.10 -8.57 9.45
N PHE A 24 -6.82 -7.38 8.93
CA PHE A 24 -5.49 -7.03 8.45
C PHE A 24 -4.93 -5.90 9.30
N ARG A 25 -3.69 -6.03 9.74
CA ARG A 25 -2.96 -4.94 10.36
C ARG A 25 -1.78 -4.62 9.47
N VAL A 26 -1.78 -3.39 8.95
CA VAL A 26 -0.74 -2.92 8.05
C VAL A 26 0.30 -2.17 8.86
N TYR A 27 1.55 -2.59 8.76
CA TYR A 27 2.67 -1.92 9.42
C TYR A 27 3.47 -1.17 8.36
N TYR A 28 3.94 0.02 8.71
CA TYR A 28 4.69 0.83 7.76
C TYR A 28 5.89 1.49 8.42
N THR A 29 6.87 1.83 7.57
CA THR A 29 8.03 2.64 7.93
C THR A 29 8.14 3.77 6.91
N THR A 30 8.30 4.99 7.40
CA THR A 30 8.46 6.18 6.56
C THR A 30 9.93 6.40 6.18
N PRO A 31 10.23 7.31 5.23
CA PRO A 31 11.63 7.59 4.88
C PRO A 31 12.49 8.07 6.05
N SER A 32 11.89 8.73 7.04
CA SER A 32 12.63 9.17 8.24
C SER A 32 12.88 8.06 9.24
N GLY A 33 12.32 6.87 9.01
CA GLY A 33 12.41 5.75 9.94
C GLY A 33 11.29 5.66 10.95
N SER A 34 10.33 6.59 10.90
CA SER A 34 9.15 6.52 11.77
C SER A 34 8.29 5.33 11.37
N THR A 35 7.70 4.67 12.36
CA THR A 35 6.86 3.50 12.16
C THR A 35 5.46 3.73 12.67
N GLY A 36 4.51 2.99 12.12
CA GLY A 36 3.13 3.01 12.58
C GLY A 36 2.36 1.86 11.98
N ASP A 37 1.06 1.88 12.23
CA ASP A 37 0.19 0.83 11.73
C ASP A 37 -1.25 1.32 11.63
N TRP A 38 -2.05 0.59 10.86
CA TRP A 38 -3.50 0.75 10.86
C TRP A 38 -4.14 -0.61 10.64
N ARG A 39 -5.43 -0.69 10.92
CA ARG A 39 -6.19 -1.94 10.86
C ARG A 39 -7.30 -1.82 9.83
N HIS A 40 -7.51 -2.89 9.07
CA HIS A 40 -8.65 -3.03 8.17
C HIS A 40 -9.34 -4.38 8.40
N PRO A 41 -10.65 -4.43 8.62
CA PRO A 41 -11.51 -3.29 8.92
C PRO A 41 -11.14 -2.64 10.27
N SER A 42 -11.65 -1.46 10.53
CA SER A 42 -11.31 -0.75 11.77
C SER A 42 -11.71 -1.52 13.01
N SER A 43 -12.72 -2.38 12.89
CA SER A 43 -13.13 -3.30 13.95
C SER A 43 -13.71 -4.56 13.32
N GLY A 44 -13.68 -5.67 14.06
CA GLY A 44 -14.22 -6.94 13.58
C GLY A 44 -13.40 -7.56 12.46
N THR A 45 -14.07 -8.28 11.59
CA THR A 45 -13.46 -8.98 10.47
C THR A 45 -14.23 -8.71 9.20
N VAL A 46 -13.62 -9.02 8.06
CA VAL A 46 -14.24 -9.00 6.75
C VAL A 46 -14.14 -10.41 6.16
N THR A 47 -15.21 -10.85 5.49
CA THR A 47 -15.20 -12.16 4.84
C THR A 47 -14.64 -12.01 3.43
N ALA A 48 -13.63 -12.81 3.11
CA ALA A 48 -13.02 -12.78 1.78
C ALA A 48 -14.00 -13.28 0.73
N THR A 49 -14.14 -12.51 -0.35
CA THR A 49 -14.99 -12.86 -1.48
C THR A 49 -14.18 -13.46 -2.62
N SER A 50 -12.85 -13.43 -2.50
CA SER A 50 -11.93 -14.01 -3.47
C SER A 50 -10.61 -14.35 -2.74
N SER A 51 -9.61 -14.75 -3.50
CA SER A 51 -8.28 -15.06 -2.95
C SER A 51 -7.44 -13.82 -2.65
N SER A 52 -7.94 -12.63 -2.92
CA SER A 52 -7.21 -11.40 -2.64
C SER A 52 -8.11 -10.33 -2.05
N CYS A 53 -7.49 -9.35 -1.39
CA CYS A 53 -8.16 -8.20 -0.79
C CYS A 53 -7.31 -6.95 -1.03
N ASN A 54 -7.96 -5.87 -1.46
CA ASN A 54 -7.32 -4.59 -1.71
C ASN A 54 -7.41 -3.70 -0.47
N LEU A 55 -6.26 -3.18 -0.06
CA LEU A 55 -6.17 -2.28 1.09
C LEU A 55 -5.59 -0.95 0.61
N SER A 56 -6.38 0.12 0.71
CA SER A 56 -5.88 1.46 0.38
C SER A 56 -4.86 1.89 1.42
N ILE A 57 -3.77 2.50 0.98
CA ILE A 57 -2.78 3.06 1.89
C ILE A 57 -3.41 4.23 2.64
N GLN A 58 -3.37 4.18 3.97
CA GLN A 58 -4.07 5.11 4.85
C GLN A 58 -3.15 6.20 5.42
N ILE A 59 -1.90 6.28 4.97
CA ILE A 59 -0.98 7.31 5.44
C ILE A 59 -0.74 8.32 4.33
N ASN A 60 -0.33 9.52 4.74
CA ASN A 60 -0.01 10.59 3.82
C ASN A 60 1.45 10.46 3.39
N MET A 61 1.69 10.23 2.11
CA MET A 61 3.03 10.03 1.57
C MET A 61 3.52 11.26 0.82
N THR A 62 3.57 12.39 1.51
CA THR A 62 4.02 13.66 0.92
C THR A 62 5.53 13.85 0.96
N THR A 63 6.21 13.18 1.88
CA THR A 63 7.66 13.24 1.98
C THR A 63 8.29 12.30 0.97
N ALA A 64 9.28 12.78 0.22
CA ALA A 64 10.01 11.95 -0.73
C ALA A 64 10.84 10.89 -0.02
N GLY A 65 11.02 9.77 -0.67
CA GLY A 65 11.83 8.67 -0.18
C GLY A 65 11.13 7.34 -0.25
N THR A 66 11.63 6.37 0.48
CA THR A 66 11.14 5.00 0.44
C THR A 66 10.24 4.71 1.64
N TYR A 67 9.03 4.24 1.37
CA TYR A 67 8.09 3.75 2.35
C TYR A 67 8.04 2.23 2.27
N LYS A 68 7.98 1.57 3.43
CA LYS A 68 7.92 0.11 3.50
C LYS A 68 6.62 -0.30 4.17
N PHE A 69 6.05 -1.41 3.69
CA PHE A 69 4.79 -1.95 4.23
C PHE A 69 4.87 -3.46 4.34
N TYR A 70 4.29 -4.00 5.39
CA TYR A 70 3.96 -5.41 5.47
C TYR A 70 2.66 -5.56 6.25
N VAL A 71 2.03 -6.72 6.13
CA VAL A 71 0.69 -6.94 6.70
C VAL A 71 0.70 -8.19 7.57
N ASN A 72 0.13 -8.07 8.75
CA ASN A 72 -0.22 -9.22 9.57
C ASN A 72 -1.66 -9.58 9.26
N VAL A 73 -1.88 -10.81 8.81
CA VAL A 73 -3.18 -11.31 8.41
C VAL A 73 -3.72 -12.21 9.52
N TRP A 74 -4.80 -11.76 10.14
CA TRP A 74 -5.52 -12.54 11.14
C TRP A 74 -6.63 -13.32 10.46
N ASP A 75 -6.58 -14.65 10.56
CA ASP A 75 -7.65 -15.52 10.11
C ASP A 75 -8.57 -15.78 11.30
N GLY A 76 -9.71 -15.11 11.32
CA GLY A 76 -10.67 -15.21 12.40
C GLY A 76 -11.52 -16.47 12.36
N THR A 77 -11.51 -17.19 11.23
CA THR A 77 -12.21 -18.47 11.10
C THR A 77 -11.39 -19.59 11.74
N ASN A 78 -10.10 -19.62 11.47
CA ASN A 78 -9.20 -20.67 11.91
C ASN A 78 -8.34 -20.26 13.12
N ASN A 79 -8.49 -19.03 13.60
CA ASN A 79 -7.80 -18.51 14.77
C ASN A 79 -6.28 -18.60 14.59
N SER A 80 -5.78 -18.05 13.49
CA SER A 80 -4.36 -18.08 13.13
C SER A 80 -3.88 -16.78 12.53
N ASN A 81 -2.58 -16.53 12.64
CA ASN A 81 -1.92 -15.35 12.10
C ASN A 81 -0.89 -15.75 11.04
N SER A 82 -0.71 -14.87 10.06
CA SER A 82 0.45 -14.97 9.16
C SER A 82 0.91 -13.56 8.82
N THR A 83 2.20 -13.42 8.49
CA THR A 83 2.78 -12.13 8.13
C THR A 83 3.24 -12.21 6.68
N THR A 84 2.90 -11.18 5.89
CA THR A 84 3.29 -11.11 4.49
C THR A 84 4.76 -10.70 4.34
N ASN A 85 5.25 -10.77 3.11
CA ASN A 85 6.50 -10.13 2.71
C ASN A 85 6.39 -8.61 2.82
N THR A 86 7.52 -7.91 2.79
CA THR A 86 7.59 -6.46 2.80
C THR A 86 7.60 -5.95 1.35
N VAL A 87 6.83 -4.89 1.08
CA VAL A 87 6.86 -4.17 -0.20
C VAL A 87 7.32 -2.74 0.06
N THR A 88 7.85 -2.10 -0.96
CA THR A 88 8.35 -0.73 -0.87
C THR A 88 7.68 0.15 -1.91
N LYS A 89 7.43 1.41 -1.54
CA LYS A 89 6.96 2.44 -2.45
C LYS A 89 7.91 3.62 -2.38
N VAL A 90 8.44 4.01 -3.54
CA VAL A 90 9.34 5.16 -3.66
C VAL A 90 8.51 6.37 -4.11
N VAL A 91 8.55 7.44 -3.31
CA VAL A 91 7.89 8.70 -3.62
C VAL A 91 8.98 9.68 -4.06
N SER A 92 8.82 10.24 -5.25
CA SER A 92 9.77 11.19 -5.80
C SER A 92 9.62 12.56 -5.14
N GLY A 93 10.74 13.21 -4.93
CA GLY A 93 10.77 14.56 -4.39
C GLY A 93 10.20 15.53 -5.42
N GLY A 94 9.35 16.21 -5.01
CA GLY A 94 8.86 17.03 -5.91
C GLY A 94 8.31 18.10 -6.10
N GLY A 95 8.61 17.99 -6.15
CA GLY A 95 8.11 18.41 -6.41
C GLY A 95 7.62 18.83 -7.00
N THR A 96 7.86 18.81 -7.10
CA THR A 96 7.53 19.24 -7.56
C THR A 96 7.13 19.31 -8.17
N THR A 97 7.12 19.43 -8.49
CA THR A 97 6.79 19.66 -9.19
C THR A 97 6.45 19.43 -9.76
N SER A 98 6.41 19.33 -10.08
CA SER A 98 6.07 19.38 -10.79
C SER A 98 5.70 18.89 -11.49
N ARG A 99 5.86 19.04 -12.09
CA ARG A 99 5.42 18.95 -12.91
C ARG A 99 4.99 18.29 -13.28
N THR A 100 5.00 18.09 -13.66
CA THR A 100 4.47 17.94 -14.21
C THR A 100 4.28 17.30 -14.69
N HIS A 101 4.60 17.49 -15.54
CA HIS A 101 4.28 17.49 -16.27
C HIS A 101 4.17 16.82 -16.55
N TYR A 102 4.34 16.46 -16.76
CA TYR A 102 4.08 16.36 -17.41
C TYR A 102 4.09 15.44 -17.57
N ALA A 103 4.16 14.87 -17.35
CA ALA A 103 3.93 14.62 -17.60
C ALA A 103 3.59 13.77 -17.82
N ARG A 104 3.79 13.25 -17.73
CA ARG A 104 3.31 12.93 -18.03
C ARG A 104 3.37 12.15 -18.36
N CYS A 105 3.67 11.79 -18.26
CA CYS A 105 3.78 11.68 -18.60
C CYS A 105 3.34 11.73 -19.09
N GLY A 106 3.50 11.89 -19.83
CA GLY A 106 2.91 12.41 -20.17
C GLY A 106 2.72 12.75 -20.43
N ASP A 107 2.83 13.03 -21.07
CA ASP A 107 2.61 13.94 -21.23
C ASP A 107 2.84 14.27 -21.28
N GLY A 108 3.46 14.10 -21.68
CA GLY A 108 3.45 15.00 -21.56
C GLY A 108 3.87 15.41 -21.35
N ILE A 109 4.11 15.52 -21.63
CA ILE A 109 4.32 16.33 -21.34
C ILE A 109 4.70 16.51 -21.15
N SER A 110 4.83 16.28 -21.30
CA SER A 110 5.00 16.90 -21.01
C SER A 110 5.22 17.13 -20.81
N TYR A 111 5.71 17.25 -20.62
CA TYR A 111 5.87 17.90 -20.38
C TYR A 111 6.36 18.05 -20.01
N PHE A 112 6.58 18.12 -20.15
CA PHE A 112 6.80 18.67 -19.89
C PHE A 112 7.27 19.02 -19.54
N TYR A 113 7.54 19.01 -19.59
CA TYR A 113 7.73 19.80 -19.35
C TYR A 113 8.22 20.11 -18.88
N ILE A 114 8.50 19.60 -18.83
CA ILE A 114 8.65 20.31 -18.43
C ILE A 114 8.99 20.81 -18.01
N GLY A 115 9.28 20.15 -17.70
CA GLY A 115 9.28 20.95 -17.21
C GLY A 115 9.38 21.14 -16.83
N GLY A 116 9.71 21.03 -17.05
CA GLY A 116 9.53 21.69 -16.73
C GLY A 116 9.43 21.62 -16.60
N ASN A 117 9.47 21.85 -17.04
CA ASN A 117 9.09 22.30 -17.10
C ASN A 117 8.87 22.30 -17.00
#